data_780db182b8fd62c1eaff55bb00e6f3b3
#
_entry.id   780db182b8fd62c1eaff55bb00e6f3b3
#
_cell.length_a   1.000
_cell.length_b   1.000
_cell.length_c   1.000
_cell.angle_alpha   90.00
_cell.angle_beta   90.00
_cell.angle_gamma   90.00
#
_symmetry.space_group_name_H-M   'P 1'
#
loop_
_entity.id
_entity.type
_entity.pdbx_description
1 polymer ?
#
loop_
_entity_poly.entity_id
_entity_poly.type
_entity_poly.pdbx_seq_one_letter_code
_entity_poly.pdbx_strand_id
1 'polypeptide(L)'
;MLLADVNLFIYAHRPESPRFDEHKAWLTTALSGDEPFGISEQILSGFLRIVTNHRVFRDPTPPDVALDFCQTVLTAPSAVRIRPGREHWRIFENLCRELGARGNVIPDAFLAAMAIEVGATFITTDAGFARFPGLRWRRPFDTNPGRR
;
A
#
# COMPACT_ATOMS: atom_id res chain seq x y z
N MET A 1 -11.54 1.31 7.10
CA MET A 1 -10.91 1.22 5.74
C MET A 1 -9.44 0.89 5.89
N LEU A 2 -8.95 -0.02 5.07
CA LEU A 2 -7.53 -0.35 4.95
C LEU A 2 -6.94 0.35 3.71
N LEU A 3 -5.66 0.66 3.74
CA LEU A 3 -4.88 1.11 2.59
C LEU A 3 -3.54 0.37 2.63
N ALA A 4 -3.24 -0.42 1.61
CA ALA A 4 -2.05 -1.26 1.60
C ALA A 4 -0.88 -0.62 0.85
N ASP A 5 0.31 -0.77 1.41
CA ASP A 5 1.57 -0.41 0.77
C ASP A 5 1.84 -1.29 -0.47
N VAL A 6 2.61 -0.78 -1.42
CA VAL A 6 2.98 -1.47 -2.66
C VAL A 6 3.60 -2.85 -2.40
N ASN A 7 4.41 -2.99 -1.37
CA ASN A 7 5.07 -4.24 -1.03
C ASN A 7 4.10 -5.39 -0.76
N LEU A 8 2.93 -5.11 -0.20
CA LEU A 8 1.93 -6.15 0.08
C LEU A 8 1.36 -6.74 -1.21
N PHE A 9 1.16 -5.93 -2.24
CA PHE A 9 0.74 -6.40 -3.57
C PHE A 9 1.84 -7.22 -4.24
N ILE A 10 3.10 -6.79 -4.13
CA ILE A 10 4.26 -7.53 -4.67
C ILE A 10 4.39 -8.89 -3.99
N TYR A 11 4.33 -8.93 -2.66
CA TYR A 11 4.47 -10.16 -1.88
C TYR A 11 3.30 -11.13 -2.09
N ALA A 12 2.11 -10.63 -2.35
CA ALA A 12 0.95 -11.44 -2.67
C ALA A 12 0.94 -11.95 -4.13
N HIS A 13 1.74 -11.34 -5.00
CA HIS A 13 1.79 -11.64 -6.43
C HIS A 13 2.97 -12.54 -6.83
N ARG A 14 4.16 -12.30 -6.25
CA ARG A 14 5.40 -12.98 -6.62
C ARG A 14 5.67 -14.19 -5.74
N PRO A 15 5.63 -15.43 -6.30
CA PRO A 15 5.78 -16.68 -5.50
C PRO A 15 7.11 -16.80 -4.74
N GLU A 16 8.18 -16.15 -5.21
CA GLU A 16 9.49 -16.13 -4.56
C GLU A 16 9.57 -15.15 -3.38
N SER A 17 8.54 -14.35 -3.17
CA SER A 17 8.52 -13.35 -2.09
C SER A 17 8.45 -14.00 -0.71
N PRO A 18 9.02 -13.34 0.33
CA PRO A 18 8.89 -13.82 1.70
C PRO A 18 7.41 -13.95 2.11
N ARG A 19 7.05 -15.09 2.69
CA ARG A 19 5.70 -15.37 3.17
C ARG A 19 4.62 -15.16 2.09
N PHE A 20 4.91 -15.56 0.85
CA PHE A 20 4.01 -15.39 -0.29
C PHE A 20 2.60 -15.92 -0.01
N ASP A 21 2.47 -17.15 0.45
CA ASP A 21 1.16 -17.79 0.70
C ASP A 21 0.34 -17.01 1.74
N GLU A 22 0.99 -16.52 2.79
CA GLU A 22 0.34 -15.74 3.83
C GLU A 22 -0.10 -14.36 3.33
N HIS A 23 0.74 -13.67 2.54
CA HIS A 23 0.38 -12.39 1.95
C HIS A 23 -0.76 -12.54 0.93
N LYS A 24 -0.71 -13.59 0.11
CA LYS A 24 -1.76 -13.89 -0.87
C LYS A 24 -3.10 -14.17 -0.17
N ALA A 25 -3.09 -14.99 0.88
CA ALA A 25 -4.28 -15.31 1.66
C ALA A 25 -4.83 -14.05 2.36
N TRP A 26 -3.96 -13.25 2.95
CA TRP A 26 -4.34 -11.99 3.59
C TRP A 26 -5.00 -11.02 2.60
N LEU A 27 -4.38 -10.79 1.44
CA LEU A 27 -4.91 -9.89 0.42
C LEU A 27 -6.26 -10.38 -0.11
N THR A 28 -6.39 -11.67 -0.40
CA THR A 28 -7.63 -12.28 -0.87
C THR A 28 -8.76 -12.09 0.15
N THR A 29 -8.48 -12.31 1.42
CA THR A 29 -9.45 -12.11 2.51
C THR A 29 -9.84 -10.65 2.65
N ALA A 30 -8.86 -9.74 2.62
CA ALA A 30 -9.12 -8.30 2.74
C ALA A 30 -9.95 -7.75 1.57
N LEU A 31 -9.67 -8.19 0.34
CA LEU A 31 -10.39 -7.76 -0.87
C LEU A 31 -11.81 -8.31 -0.97
N SER A 32 -12.10 -9.43 -0.32
CA SER A 32 -13.43 -10.05 -0.31
C SER A 32 -14.22 -9.82 0.97
N GLY A 33 -13.63 -9.14 1.96
CA GLY A 33 -14.25 -8.85 3.25
C GLY A 33 -15.20 -7.65 3.22
N ASP A 34 -15.79 -7.37 4.37
CA ASP A 34 -16.75 -6.26 4.53
C ASP A 34 -16.07 -4.91 4.77
N GLU A 35 -14.82 -4.92 5.26
CA GLU A 35 -14.08 -3.68 5.48
C GLU A 35 -13.64 -3.06 4.16
N PRO A 36 -13.95 -1.78 3.90
CA PRO A 36 -13.49 -1.09 2.69
C PRO A 36 -11.96 -1.14 2.56
N PHE A 37 -11.50 -1.53 1.38
CA PHE A 37 -10.10 -1.61 1.03
C PHE A 37 -9.76 -0.50 0.03
N GLY A 38 -9.03 0.50 0.48
CA GLY A 38 -8.62 1.63 -0.34
C GLY A 38 -7.56 1.21 -1.36
N ILE A 39 -7.82 1.53 -2.62
CA ILE A 39 -6.90 1.26 -3.73
C ILE A 39 -6.47 2.58 -4.36
N SER A 40 -5.17 2.84 -4.32
CA SER A 40 -4.57 3.99 -5.00
C SER A 40 -3.96 3.55 -6.33
N GLU A 41 -4.34 4.22 -7.41
CA GLU A 41 -3.75 3.99 -8.73
C GLU A 41 -2.25 4.31 -8.74
N GLN A 42 -1.80 5.23 -7.91
CA GLN A 42 -0.37 5.51 -7.73
C GLN A 42 0.38 4.31 -7.16
N ILE A 43 -0.19 3.64 -6.15
CA ILE A 43 0.40 2.42 -5.57
C ILE A 43 0.40 1.29 -6.61
N LEU A 44 -0.67 1.10 -7.36
CA LEU A 44 -0.72 0.10 -8.43
C LEU A 44 0.26 0.41 -9.57
N SER A 45 0.45 1.67 -9.93
CA SER A 45 1.49 2.08 -10.88
C SER A 45 2.89 1.71 -10.37
N GLY A 46 3.15 1.92 -9.09
CA GLY A 46 4.39 1.48 -8.44
C GLY A 46 4.56 -0.03 -8.47
N PHE A 47 3.51 -0.79 -8.20
CA PHE A 47 3.49 -2.25 -8.34
C PHE A 47 3.87 -2.68 -9.76
N LEU A 48 3.21 -2.14 -10.78
CA LEU A 48 3.50 -2.43 -12.18
C LEU A 48 4.97 -2.16 -12.53
N ARG A 49 5.47 -1.00 -12.14
CA ARG A 49 6.87 -0.60 -12.39
C ARG A 49 7.87 -1.60 -11.79
N ILE A 50 7.60 -2.12 -10.61
CA ILE A 50 8.51 -3.01 -9.90
C ILE A 50 8.43 -4.43 -10.46
N VAL A 51 7.24 -5.03 -10.58
CA VAL A 51 7.11 -6.44 -10.97
C VAL A 51 7.44 -6.71 -12.43
N THR A 52 7.40 -5.71 -13.29
CA THR A 52 7.78 -5.81 -14.71
C THR A 52 9.24 -5.47 -14.98
N ASN A 53 10.01 -5.10 -13.95
CA ASN A 53 11.37 -4.60 -14.09
C ASN A 53 12.40 -5.73 -14.05
N HIS A 54 13.08 -5.98 -15.16
CA HIS A 54 14.14 -6.99 -15.27
C HIS A 54 15.38 -6.69 -14.42
N ARG A 55 15.54 -5.45 -13.93
CA ARG A 55 16.61 -5.09 -12.99
C ARG A 55 16.27 -5.49 -11.55
N VAL A 56 15.00 -5.71 -11.24
CA VAL A 56 14.52 -6.12 -9.92
C VAL A 56 14.36 -7.65 -9.87
N PHE A 57 13.74 -8.22 -10.89
CA PHE A 57 13.47 -9.65 -10.99
C PHE A 57 14.20 -10.26 -12.18
N ARG A 58 14.82 -11.42 -11.98
CA ARG A 58 15.44 -12.19 -13.05
C ARG A 58 14.42 -12.59 -14.12
N ASP A 59 13.21 -12.93 -13.67
CA ASP A 59 12.08 -13.34 -14.49
C ASP A 59 10.88 -12.45 -14.15
N PRO A 60 10.82 -11.22 -14.72
CA PRO A 60 9.79 -10.25 -14.36
C PRO A 60 8.42 -10.70 -14.85
N THR A 61 7.39 -10.23 -14.17
CA THR A 61 6.01 -10.46 -14.58
C THR A 61 5.75 -9.80 -15.94
N PRO A 62 5.19 -10.52 -16.93
CA PRO A 62 4.75 -9.90 -18.18
C PRO A 62 3.75 -8.77 -17.90
N PRO A 63 3.83 -7.64 -18.64
CA PRO A 63 2.95 -6.49 -18.40
C PRO A 63 1.45 -6.82 -18.40
N ASP A 64 0.99 -7.67 -19.31
CA ASP A 64 -0.42 -8.07 -19.40
C ASP A 64 -0.88 -8.82 -18.13
N VAL A 65 -0.03 -9.71 -17.62
CA VAL A 65 -0.31 -10.46 -16.38
C VAL A 65 -0.36 -9.53 -15.17
N ALA A 66 0.57 -8.58 -15.10
CA ALA A 66 0.58 -7.59 -14.02
C ALA A 66 -0.64 -6.66 -14.07
N LEU A 67 -1.07 -6.24 -15.26
CA LEU A 67 -2.27 -5.45 -15.46
C LEU A 67 -3.54 -6.22 -15.08
N ASP A 68 -3.62 -7.51 -15.41
CA ASP A 68 -4.74 -8.37 -15.01
C ASP A 68 -4.84 -8.49 -13.48
N PHE A 69 -3.71 -8.59 -12.80
CA PHE A 69 -3.67 -8.54 -11.33
C PHE A 69 -4.24 -7.21 -10.80
N CYS A 70 -3.80 -6.08 -11.36
CA CYS A 70 -4.32 -4.77 -10.98
C CYS A 70 -5.84 -4.67 -11.21
N GLN A 71 -6.34 -5.20 -12.32
CA GLN A 71 -7.75 -5.19 -12.63
C GLN A 71 -8.55 -6.04 -11.62
N THR A 72 -8.03 -7.19 -11.22
CA THR A 72 -8.63 -8.02 -10.17
C THR A 72 -8.73 -7.26 -8.85
N VAL A 73 -7.68 -6.55 -8.46
CA VAL A 73 -7.68 -5.72 -7.25
C VAL A 73 -8.70 -4.59 -7.34
N LEU A 74 -8.73 -3.87 -8.46
CA LEU A 74 -9.63 -2.72 -8.67
C LEU A 74 -11.12 -3.10 -8.71
N THR A 75 -11.45 -4.32 -9.12
CA THR A 75 -12.82 -4.80 -9.22
C THR A 75 -13.26 -5.69 -8.06
N ALA A 76 -12.41 -5.85 -7.06
CA ALA A 76 -12.73 -6.66 -5.88
C ALA A 76 -13.93 -6.08 -5.09
N PRO A 77 -14.70 -6.92 -4.39
CA PRO A 77 -15.93 -6.48 -3.71
C PRO A 77 -15.73 -5.34 -2.71
N SER A 78 -14.63 -5.34 -1.95
CA SER A 78 -14.35 -4.32 -0.94
C SER A 78 -13.50 -3.15 -1.45
N ALA A 79 -13.10 -3.16 -2.72
CA ALA A 79 -12.22 -2.13 -3.29
C ALA A 79 -12.91 -0.77 -3.38
N VAL A 80 -12.25 0.26 -2.87
CA VAL A 80 -12.64 1.66 -2.96
C VAL A 80 -11.48 2.45 -3.54
N ARG A 81 -11.66 3.12 -4.67
CA ARG A 81 -10.61 3.95 -5.26
C ARG A 81 -10.36 5.17 -4.40
N ILE A 82 -9.09 5.39 -4.06
CA ILE A 82 -8.63 6.53 -3.26
C ILE A 82 -7.68 7.37 -4.10
N ARG A 83 -7.88 8.68 -4.05
CA ARG A 83 -7.03 9.69 -4.66
C ARG A 83 -6.74 10.79 -3.64
N PRO A 84 -5.61 11.52 -3.79
CA PRO A 84 -5.39 12.72 -2.99
C PRO A 84 -6.57 13.67 -3.10
N GLY A 85 -7.15 14.04 -1.98
CA GLY A 85 -8.29 14.94 -1.90
C GLY A 85 -7.86 16.39 -1.60
N ARG A 86 -8.81 17.20 -1.14
CA ARG A 86 -8.62 18.63 -0.89
C ARG A 86 -7.55 18.91 0.18
N GLU A 87 -7.52 18.10 1.24
CA GLU A 87 -6.64 18.30 2.38
C GLU A 87 -5.28 17.60 2.25
N HIS A 88 -5.13 16.71 1.25
CA HIS A 88 -3.95 15.88 1.10
C HIS A 88 -2.66 16.69 1.08
N TRP A 89 -2.58 17.73 0.25
CA TRP A 89 -1.36 18.52 0.12
C TRP A 89 -0.96 19.20 1.43
N ARG A 90 -1.93 19.75 2.15
CA ARG A 90 -1.70 20.39 3.46
C ARG A 90 -1.14 19.37 4.47
N ILE A 91 -1.72 18.17 4.54
CA ILE A 91 -1.25 17.10 5.42
C ILE A 91 0.16 16.67 5.01
N PHE A 92 0.38 16.42 3.72
CA PHE A 92 1.68 16.02 3.17
C PHE A 92 2.77 17.07 3.45
N GLU A 93 2.50 18.34 3.19
CA GLU A 93 3.45 19.42 3.46
C GLU A 93 3.82 19.51 4.94
N ASN A 94 2.83 19.39 5.82
CA ASN A 94 3.06 19.39 7.27
C ASN A 94 3.95 18.21 7.71
N LEU A 95 3.69 17.01 7.22
CA LEU A 95 4.53 15.84 7.49
C LEU A 95 5.97 16.05 7.03
N CYS A 96 6.15 16.57 5.82
CA CYS A 96 7.48 16.83 5.28
C CYS A 96 8.25 17.86 6.11
N ARG A 97 7.60 18.95 6.52
CA ARG A 97 8.24 19.99 7.33
C ARG A 97 8.60 19.48 8.73
N GLU A 98 7.67 18.80 9.38
CA GLU A 98 7.85 18.27 10.74
C GLU A 98 8.98 17.24 10.82
N LEU A 99 9.12 16.38 9.81
CA LEU A 99 10.13 15.34 9.78
C LEU A 99 11.43 15.75 9.07
N GLY A 100 11.48 16.93 8.46
CA GLY A 100 12.60 17.29 7.59
C GLY A 100 12.78 16.29 6.45
N ALA A 101 11.68 15.85 5.83
CA ALA A 101 11.66 14.76 4.88
C ALA A 101 12.54 15.02 3.65
N ARG A 102 13.32 14.01 3.26
CA ARG A 102 14.23 14.03 2.11
C ARG A 102 14.19 12.69 1.36
N GLY A 103 14.46 12.72 0.06
CA GLY A 103 14.62 11.50 -0.74
C GLY A 103 13.42 10.57 -0.62
N ASN A 104 13.66 9.33 -0.27
CA ASN A 104 12.61 8.29 -0.21
C ASN A 104 11.57 8.51 0.89
N VAL A 105 11.83 9.37 1.87
CA VAL A 105 10.83 9.74 2.88
C VAL A 105 9.70 10.59 2.25
N ILE A 106 9.99 11.31 1.17
CA ILE A 106 8.99 12.14 0.48
C ILE A 106 7.83 11.30 -0.09
N PRO A 107 8.06 10.26 -0.92
CA PRO A 107 6.96 9.41 -1.38
C PRO A 107 6.22 8.71 -0.23
N ASP A 108 6.92 8.29 0.81
CA ASP A 108 6.30 7.69 1.99
C ASP A 108 5.37 8.67 2.72
N ALA A 109 5.81 9.92 2.89
CA ALA A 109 5.00 10.99 3.46
C ALA A 109 3.74 11.27 2.61
N PHE A 110 3.86 11.18 1.29
CA PHE A 110 2.72 11.33 0.38
C PHE A 110 1.67 10.24 0.59
N LEU A 111 2.08 8.99 0.73
CA LEU A 111 1.19 7.86 1.02
C LEU A 111 0.59 7.96 2.43
N ALA A 112 1.40 8.33 3.42
CA ALA A 112 0.93 8.55 4.78
C ALA A 112 -0.15 9.64 4.84
N ALA A 113 0.06 10.75 4.14
CA ALA A 113 -0.93 11.83 4.04
C ALA A 113 -2.25 11.37 3.42
N MET A 114 -2.19 10.50 2.41
CA MET A 114 -3.39 9.93 1.78
C MET A 114 -4.18 9.07 2.77
N ALA A 115 -3.49 8.21 3.52
CA ALA A 115 -4.13 7.39 4.55
C ALA A 115 -4.75 8.23 5.67
N ILE A 116 -4.04 9.27 6.13
CA ILE A 116 -4.52 10.19 7.16
C ILE A 116 -5.76 10.92 6.69
N GLU A 117 -5.77 11.45 5.47
CA GLU A 117 -6.90 12.23 4.93
C GLU A 117 -8.20 11.43 4.92
N VAL A 118 -8.15 10.16 4.53
CA VAL A 118 -9.35 9.30 4.45
C VAL A 118 -9.61 8.52 5.73
N GLY A 119 -8.77 8.69 6.76
CA GLY A 119 -8.91 7.97 8.02
C GLY A 119 -8.66 6.46 7.92
N ALA A 120 -7.87 6.03 6.94
CA ALA A 120 -7.54 4.62 6.75
C ALA A 120 -6.44 4.15 7.72
N THR A 121 -6.44 2.84 7.98
CA THR A 121 -5.29 2.16 8.58
C THR A 121 -4.34 1.74 7.47
N PHE A 122 -3.11 2.24 7.49
CA PHE A 122 -2.08 1.89 6.52
C PHE A 122 -1.46 0.54 6.87
N ILE A 123 -1.48 -0.39 5.92
CA ILE A 123 -0.94 -1.74 6.11
C ILE A 123 0.38 -1.84 5.37
N THR A 124 1.46 -2.10 6.11
CA THR A 124 2.81 -2.19 5.56
C THR A 124 3.68 -3.11 6.39
N THR A 125 4.70 -3.70 5.76
CA THR A 125 5.77 -4.43 6.45
C THR A 125 6.92 -3.50 6.87
N ASP A 126 6.93 -2.27 6.39
CA ASP A 126 7.97 -1.27 6.69
C ASP A 126 7.67 -0.52 7.99
N ALA A 127 8.43 -0.83 9.04
CA ALA A 127 8.35 -0.13 10.33
C ALA A 127 8.70 1.36 10.25
N GLY A 128 9.35 1.81 9.17
CA GLY A 128 9.66 3.22 8.93
C GLY A 128 8.42 4.12 8.90
N PHE A 129 7.25 3.58 8.60
CA PHE A 129 5.99 4.34 8.62
C PHE A 129 5.55 4.77 10.04
N ALA A 130 6.11 4.18 11.09
CA ALA A 130 5.88 4.63 12.47
C ALA A 130 6.32 6.07 12.73
N ARG A 131 7.20 6.63 11.89
CA ARG A 131 7.68 8.02 11.99
C ARG A 131 6.61 9.07 11.73
N PHE A 132 5.55 8.74 10.99
CA PHE A 132 4.56 9.73 10.56
C PHE A 132 3.52 10.00 11.67
N PRO A 133 3.52 11.21 12.26
CA PRO A 133 2.53 11.54 13.29
C PRO A 133 1.12 11.56 12.71
N GLY A 134 0.18 11.00 13.46
CA GLY A 134 -1.22 10.89 13.05
C GLY A 134 -1.54 9.71 12.13
N LEU A 135 -0.55 9.00 11.61
CA LEU A 135 -0.77 7.81 10.81
C LEU A 135 -1.13 6.61 11.70
N ARG A 136 -2.28 6.02 11.44
CA ARG A 136 -2.58 4.67 11.95
C ARG A 136 -2.00 3.64 10.98
N TRP A 137 -1.15 2.76 11.49
CA TRP A 137 -0.56 1.73 10.67
C TRP A 137 -0.41 0.42 11.44
N ARG A 138 -0.31 -0.69 10.73
CA ARG A 138 0.01 -2.00 11.29
C ARG A 138 0.58 -2.93 10.23
N ARG A 139 1.15 -4.02 10.66
CA ARG A 139 1.56 -5.11 9.76
C ARG A 139 0.35 -5.95 9.34
N PRO A 140 0.43 -6.64 8.19
CA PRO A 140 -0.72 -7.40 7.68
C PRO A 140 -1.18 -8.53 8.59
N PHE A 141 -0.26 -9.11 9.36
CA PHE A 141 -0.54 -10.27 10.22
C PHE A 141 -0.73 -9.92 11.69
N ASP A 142 -0.66 -8.66 12.04
CA ASP A 142 -0.96 -8.20 13.41
C ASP A 142 -2.47 -8.25 13.64
N THR A 143 -2.89 -9.15 14.54
CA THR A 143 -4.29 -9.35 14.87
C THR A 143 -4.83 -8.36 15.91
N ASN A 144 -3.97 -7.49 16.47
CA ASN A 144 -4.36 -6.59 17.54
C ASN A 144 -4.25 -5.12 17.11
N PRO A 145 -5.37 -4.36 17.00
CA PRO A 145 -5.35 -2.94 16.66
C PRO A 145 -4.85 -2.02 17.79
N GLY A 146 -4.22 -2.56 18.85
CA GLY A 146 -3.99 -1.87 20.10
C GLY A 146 -2.56 -1.78 20.61
N ARG A 147 -1.51 -2.01 19.82
CA ARG A 147 -0.14 -1.64 20.24
C ARG A 147 0.35 -0.47 19.38
N ARG A 148 0.17 0.70 19.96
CA ARG A 148 0.83 1.92 19.56
C ARG A 148 2.32 1.86 19.94
#